data_c0553d62eaaa3eaee5f101563371e38f
#
_entry.id   c0553d62eaaa3eaee5f101563371e38f
#
_cell.length_a   1.000
_cell.length_b   1.000
_cell.length_c   1.000
_cell.angle_alpha   90.00
_cell.angle_beta   90.00
_cell.angle_gamma   90.00
#
_symmetry.space_group_name_H-M   'P 1'
#
loop_
_entity.id
_entity.type
_entity.pdbx_description
1 polymer ?
#
loop_
_entity_poly.entity_id
_entity_poly.type
_entity_poly.pdbx_seq_one_letter_code
_entity_poly.pdbx_strand_id
1 'polypeptide(L)'
;MIQDILKNFKIKLNNNDIDLSKIFFEITNDNKVYNLESCDVIHFESVDEEFLKFKISIESLLEIVEGKKHPEDLLFDEKVKISGDISILA
;
A
#
# COMPACT_ATOMS: atom_id res chain seq x y z
N MET A 1 -6.96 -9.22 10.12
CA MET A 1 -7.58 -7.90 10.08
C MET A 1 -6.92 -6.97 9.07
N ILE A 2 -5.67 -6.56 9.25
CA ILE A 2 -4.95 -5.77 8.24
C ILE A 2 -4.83 -6.54 6.93
N GLN A 3 -4.56 -7.83 7.01
CA GLN A 3 -4.42 -8.66 5.82
C GLN A 3 -5.69 -8.65 4.97
N ASP A 4 -6.85 -8.65 5.60
CA ASP A 4 -8.13 -8.61 4.87
C ASP A 4 -8.33 -7.27 4.19
N ILE A 5 -7.94 -6.18 4.84
CA ILE A 5 -8.01 -4.85 4.27
C ILE A 5 -7.10 -4.76 3.04
N LEU A 6 -5.88 -5.28 3.14
CA LEU A 6 -4.94 -5.28 2.01
C LEU A 6 -5.41 -6.14 0.86
N LYS A 7 -6.03 -7.29 1.15
CA LYS A 7 -6.61 -8.13 0.10
C LYS A 7 -7.71 -7.40 -0.65
N ASN A 8 -8.57 -6.69 0.07
CA ASN A 8 -9.63 -5.90 -0.55
C ASN A 8 -9.06 -4.72 -1.34
N PHE A 9 -7.98 -4.12 -0.84
CA PHE A 9 -7.29 -3.08 -1.58
C PHE A 9 -6.76 -3.60 -2.92
N LYS A 10 -6.18 -4.80 -2.94
CA LYS A 10 -5.70 -5.40 -4.19
C LYS A 10 -6.82 -5.57 -5.21
N ILE A 11 -8.01 -5.98 -4.73
CA ILE A 11 -9.17 -6.12 -5.61
C ILE A 11 -9.57 -4.78 -6.20
N LYS A 12 -9.56 -3.72 -5.40
CA LYS A 12 -9.89 -2.37 -5.88
C LYS A 12 -8.87 -1.85 -6.88
N LEU A 13 -7.60 -2.17 -6.67
CA LEU A 13 -6.53 -1.74 -7.56
C LEU A 13 -6.66 -2.37 -8.95
N ASN A 14 -7.00 -3.66 -9.00
CA ASN A 14 -7.36 -4.41 -10.20
C ASN A 14 -6.54 -4.06 -11.45
N ASN A 15 -5.23 -4.06 -11.32
CA ASN A 15 -4.32 -3.74 -12.42
C ASN A 15 -3.24 -4.82 -12.50
N ASN A 16 -3.27 -5.61 -13.57
CA ASN A 16 -2.35 -6.73 -13.76
C ASN A 16 -0.95 -6.29 -14.17
N ASP A 17 -0.78 -5.02 -14.55
CA ASP A 17 0.51 -4.50 -14.99
C ASP A 17 1.37 -4.01 -13.83
N ILE A 18 0.81 -3.95 -12.63
CA ILE A 18 1.53 -3.47 -11.45
C ILE A 18 2.15 -4.65 -10.73
N ASP A 19 3.45 -4.54 -10.43
CA ASP A 19 4.15 -5.55 -9.64
C ASP A 19 3.90 -5.31 -8.16
N LEU A 20 2.92 -6.02 -7.62
CA LEU A 20 2.50 -5.88 -6.23
C LEU A 20 3.60 -6.27 -5.23
N SER A 21 4.56 -7.09 -5.67
CA SER A 21 5.67 -7.50 -4.79
C SER A 21 6.59 -6.34 -4.42
N LYS A 22 6.53 -5.24 -5.18
CA LYS A 22 7.34 -4.04 -4.95
C LYS A 22 6.58 -2.95 -4.19
N ILE A 23 5.32 -3.19 -3.83
CA ILE A 23 4.49 -2.21 -3.14
C ILE A 23 4.36 -2.59 -1.66
N PHE A 24 4.59 -1.61 -0.80
CA PHE A 24 4.57 -1.80 0.65
C PHE A 24 3.71 -0.75 1.32
N PHE A 25 3.07 -1.15 2.41
CA PHE A 25 2.32 -0.23 3.27
C PHE A 25 2.89 -0.23 4.67
N GLU A 26 3.34 0.92 5.12
CA GLU A 26 3.70 1.12 6.52
C GLU A 26 2.47 1.66 7.23
N ILE A 27 1.90 0.84 8.11
CA ILE A 27 0.66 1.18 8.80
C ILE A 27 0.99 1.95 10.06
N THR A 28 0.52 3.19 10.16
CA THR A 28 0.85 4.06 11.29
C THR A 28 0.26 3.57 12.60
N ASN A 29 -0.82 2.81 12.56
CA ASN A 29 -1.51 2.30 13.75
C ASN A 29 -0.69 1.27 14.52
N ASP A 30 0.17 0.48 13.83
CA ASP A 30 0.97 -0.56 14.46
C ASP A 30 2.47 -0.47 14.17
N ASN A 31 2.88 0.51 13.36
CA ASN A 31 4.28 0.73 12.98
C ASN A 31 4.91 -0.46 12.27
N LYS A 32 4.11 -1.24 11.55
CA LYS A 32 4.59 -2.39 10.80
C LYS A 32 4.48 -2.12 9.30
N VAL A 33 5.37 -2.76 8.53
CA VAL A 33 5.37 -2.66 7.08
C VAL A 33 4.84 -3.96 6.50
N TYR A 34 3.89 -3.86 5.58
CA TYR A 34 3.26 -5.00 4.93
C TYR A 34 3.55 -4.96 3.44
N ASN A 35 3.81 -6.13 2.85
CA ASN A 35 3.92 -6.27 1.41
C ASN A 35 2.53 -6.43 0.81
N LEU A 36 2.24 -5.71 -0.28
CA LEU A 36 0.90 -5.75 -0.88
C LEU A 36 0.60 -7.09 -1.53
N GLU A 37 1.61 -7.77 -2.10
CA GLU A 37 1.38 -9.06 -2.74
C GLU A 37 1.02 -10.16 -1.73
N SER A 38 1.85 -10.30 -0.68
CA SER A 38 1.65 -11.34 0.33
C SER A 38 0.63 -10.94 1.39
N CYS A 39 0.42 -9.64 1.58
CA CYS A 39 -0.39 -9.06 2.65
C CYS A 39 0.18 -9.34 4.05
N ASP A 40 1.43 -9.78 4.13
CA ASP A 40 2.09 -10.10 5.39
C ASP A 40 3.12 -9.05 5.80
N VAL A 41 3.42 -9.03 7.10
CA VAL A 41 4.48 -8.18 7.65
C VAL A 41 5.84 -8.63 7.10
N ILE A 42 6.67 -7.64 6.74
CA ILE A 42 8.03 -7.91 6.28
C ILE A 42 9.03 -7.05 7.05
N HIS A 43 10.30 -7.45 6.98
CA HIS A 43 11.42 -6.62 7.47
C HIS A 43 11.88 -5.72 6.34
N PHE A 44 11.43 -4.47 6.36
CA PHE A 44 11.66 -3.55 5.25
C PHE A 44 13.14 -3.27 5.00
N GLU A 45 13.98 -3.34 6.04
CA GLU A 45 15.42 -3.10 5.91
C GLU A 45 16.10 -4.10 4.96
N SER A 46 15.48 -5.25 4.74
CA SER A 46 16.02 -6.25 3.81
C SER A 46 15.65 -6.01 2.37
N VAL A 47 14.83 -5.00 2.09
CA VAL A 47 14.41 -4.66 0.73
C VAL A 47 15.47 -3.77 0.11
N ASP A 48 16.22 -4.29 -0.85
CA ASP A 48 17.30 -3.59 -1.54
C ASP A 48 17.02 -3.38 -3.03
N GLU A 49 15.80 -3.68 -3.48
CA GLU A 49 15.36 -3.45 -4.85
C GLU A 49 14.51 -2.20 -4.94
N GLU A 50 14.12 -1.82 -6.15
CA GLU A 50 13.16 -0.75 -6.34
C GLU A 50 11.86 -1.07 -5.62
N PHE A 51 11.31 -0.08 -4.95
CA PHE A 51 10.09 -0.25 -4.17
C PHE A 51 9.25 1.02 -4.20
N LEU A 52 7.98 0.86 -3.82
CA LEU A 52 7.08 1.96 -3.55
C LEU A 52 6.42 1.71 -2.19
N LYS A 53 6.62 2.62 -1.25
CA LYS A 53 6.07 2.47 0.10
C LYS A 53 5.16 3.63 0.44
N PHE A 54 3.98 3.29 0.96
CA PHE A 54 3.01 4.25 1.47
C PHE A 54 2.96 4.17 2.99
N LYS A 55 3.19 5.28 3.66
CA LYS A 55 2.96 5.39 5.11
C LYS A 55 1.56 5.93 5.31
N ILE A 56 0.67 5.11 5.84
CA ILE A 56 -0.76 5.36 5.81
C ILE A 56 -1.43 4.79 7.05
N SER A 57 -2.56 5.38 7.47
CA SER A 57 -3.37 4.85 8.55
C SER A 57 -4.37 3.81 8.03
N ILE A 58 -4.87 2.97 8.94
CA ILE A 58 -5.93 2.00 8.60
C ILE A 58 -7.17 2.74 8.11
N GLU A 59 -7.50 3.87 8.72
CA GLU A 59 -8.68 4.65 8.36
C GLU A 59 -8.61 5.10 6.89
N SER A 60 -7.44 5.56 6.45
CA SER A 60 -7.26 5.99 5.06
C SER A 60 -7.37 4.82 4.08
N LEU A 61 -6.85 3.65 4.44
CA LEU A 61 -7.02 2.45 3.62
C LEU A 61 -8.48 2.04 3.53
N LEU A 62 -9.23 2.12 4.63
CA LEU A 62 -10.64 1.76 4.64
C LEU A 62 -11.47 2.66 3.74
N GLU A 63 -11.15 3.94 3.62
CA GLU A 63 -11.86 4.83 2.71
C GLU A 63 -11.78 4.34 1.27
N ILE A 64 -10.63 3.79 0.88
CA ILE A 64 -10.44 3.23 -0.46
C ILE A 64 -11.19 1.91 -0.60
N VAL A 65 -11.06 1.03 0.38
CA VAL A 65 -11.69 -0.29 0.35
C VAL A 65 -13.22 -0.16 0.35
N GLU A 66 -13.75 0.84 1.05
CA GLU A 66 -15.18 1.10 1.11
C GLU A 66 -15.72 1.87 -0.11
N GLY A 67 -14.83 2.23 -1.03
CA GLY A 67 -15.24 2.90 -2.26
C GLY A 67 -15.41 4.40 -2.14
N LYS A 68 -15.01 5.02 -1.04
CA LYS A 68 -15.11 6.47 -0.84
C LYS A 68 -14.02 7.22 -1.61
N LYS A 69 -12.90 6.56 -1.86
CA LYS A 69 -11.77 7.11 -2.64
C LYS A 69 -11.22 6.03 -3.56
N HIS A 70 -10.55 6.45 -4.62
CA HIS A 70 -9.84 5.55 -5.52
C HIS A 70 -8.43 5.28 -5.01
N PRO A 71 -7.82 4.12 -5.35
CA PRO A 71 -6.42 3.85 -4.99
C PRO A 71 -5.46 4.95 -5.47
N GLU A 72 -5.74 5.57 -6.60
CA GLU A 72 -4.93 6.64 -7.17
C GLU A 72 -4.90 7.89 -6.28
N ASP A 73 -5.92 8.09 -5.46
CA ASP A 73 -5.99 9.24 -4.55
C ASP A 73 -4.89 9.21 -3.51
N LEU A 74 -4.27 8.06 -3.26
CA LEU A 74 -3.13 7.95 -2.35
C LEU A 74 -1.96 8.83 -2.79
N LEU A 75 -1.80 9.04 -4.09
CA LEU A 75 -0.70 9.85 -4.63
C LEU A 75 -0.86 11.35 -4.32
N PHE A 76 -2.06 11.77 -4.00
CA PHE A 76 -2.40 13.16 -3.78
C PHE A 76 -2.88 13.47 -2.36
N ASP A 77 -2.95 12.45 -1.49
CA ASP A 77 -3.44 12.60 -0.13
C ASP A 77 -2.30 13.10 0.77
N GLU A 78 -2.47 14.30 1.34
CA GLU A 78 -1.47 14.90 2.22
C GLU A 78 -1.21 14.07 3.49
N LYS A 79 -2.15 13.23 3.88
CA LYS A 79 -2.01 12.36 5.05
C LYS A 79 -1.19 11.12 4.78
N VAL A 80 -0.88 10.85 3.52
CA VAL A 80 -0.12 9.68 3.11
C VAL A 80 1.28 10.11 2.69
N LYS A 81 2.29 9.48 3.29
CA LYS A 81 3.68 9.73 2.90
C LYS A 81 4.14 8.66 1.94
N ILE A 82 4.75 9.08 0.84
CA ILE A 82 5.19 8.16 -0.22
C ILE A 82 6.71 8.17 -0.25
N SER A 83 7.28 6.97 -0.30
CA SER A 83 8.73 6.78 -0.45
C SER A 83 8.99 5.81 -1.58
N GLY A 84 10.09 6.03 -2.31
CA GLY A 84 10.51 5.13 -3.38
C GLY A 84 10.05 5.59 -4.75
N ASP A 85 9.81 4.65 -5.64
CA ASP A 85 9.61 4.90 -7.06
C ASP A 85 8.12 4.82 -7.44
N ILE A 86 7.48 5.99 -7.63
CA ILE A 86 6.06 6.03 -8.00
C ILE A 86 5.81 5.50 -9.40
N SER A 87 6.84 5.37 -10.24
CA SER A 87 6.66 4.79 -11.58
C SER A 87 6.22 3.32 -11.54
N ILE A 88 6.39 2.66 -10.39
CA ILE A 88 5.91 1.28 -10.21
C ILE A 88 4.39 1.19 -10.43
N LEU A 89 3.65 2.28 -10.15
CA LEU A 89 2.20 2.34 -10.40
C LEU A 89 1.83 2.69 -11.84
N ALA A 90 2.78 3.11 -12.63
CA ALA A 90 2.50 3.56 -13.99
C ALA A 90 2.21 2.42 -14.96
#